data_c92f37c2ad41bd387a8fbbdc79361b68
#
_entry.id   c92f37c2ad41bd387a8fbbdc79361b68
#
_cell.length_a   1.000
_cell.length_b   1.000
_cell.length_c   1.000
_cell.angle_alpha   90.00
_cell.angle_beta   90.00
_cell.angle_gamma   90.00
#
_symmetry.space_group_name_H-M   'P 1'
#
loop_
_entity.id
_entity.type
_entity.pdbx_description
1 polymer ?
#
loop_
_entity_poly.entity_id
_entity_poly.type
_entity_poly.pdbx_seq_one_letter_code
_entity_poly.pdbx_strand_id
1 'polypeptide(L)'
;ILSEQIALEIDREILNDLLVQANGANLFWSRAPGKFVNKLSGAEVARNSSLRPGPQFTGTVRDWYETLIETIIDAGNIIHRKTLRGSANFIVIGPDVATILEASVMYKPSYSLDGEGQASAISIGAEKIGNLSNRFTVYKDPYFPRNKILIGYKGGSYLETGYVYAPYVPLIVTPTIFAPEDFTPRKGVMTRYGKKMVRSDFYGTVTCLDMNII
;
A
#
# COMPACT_ATOMS: atom_id res chain seq x y z
N ILE A 1 7.64 19.37 -15.06
CA ILE A 1 7.68 19.55 -13.59
C ILE A 1 6.26 19.74 -13.02
N LEU A 2 5.50 20.81 -13.39
CA LEU A 2 4.17 21.05 -12.83
C LEU A 2 3.16 19.94 -13.18
N SER A 3 3.14 19.45 -14.40
CA SER A 3 2.27 18.36 -14.85
C SER A 3 2.58 17.04 -14.13
N GLU A 4 3.84 16.77 -13.88
CA GLU A 4 4.28 15.60 -13.11
C GLU A 4 3.83 15.69 -11.66
N GLN A 5 3.94 16.86 -11.03
CA GLN A 5 3.50 17.07 -9.66
C GLN A 5 1.98 16.88 -9.52
N ILE A 6 1.19 17.34 -10.49
CA ILE A 6 -0.25 17.12 -10.49
C ILE A 6 -0.60 15.64 -10.68
N ALA A 7 0.11 14.92 -11.55
CA ALA A 7 -0.09 13.48 -11.71
C ALA A 7 0.20 12.73 -10.40
N LEU A 8 1.30 13.04 -9.72
CA LEU A 8 1.63 12.46 -8.42
C LEU A 8 0.59 12.78 -7.34
N GLU A 9 0.04 13.98 -7.35
CA GLU A 9 -1.01 14.37 -6.39
C GLU A 9 -2.31 13.57 -6.63
N ILE A 10 -2.68 13.32 -7.88
CA ILE A 10 -3.81 12.46 -8.23
C ILE A 10 -3.58 11.02 -7.75
N ASP A 11 -2.38 10.48 -7.95
CA ASP A 11 -2.04 9.14 -7.49
C ASP A 11 -2.12 9.02 -5.97
N ARG A 12 -1.63 10.02 -5.24
CA ARG A 12 -1.76 10.09 -3.78
C ARG A 12 -3.21 10.19 -3.33
N GLU A 13 -4.02 10.98 -4.02
CA GLU A 13 -5.44 11.10 -3.73
C GLU A 13 -6.15 9.75 -3.89
N ILE A 14 -5.87 9.01 -4.96
CA ILE A 14 -6.41 7.67 -5.20
C ILE A 14 -5.96 6.69 -4.12
N LEU A 15 -4.68 6.65 -3.78
CA LEU A 15 -4.16 5.77 -2.73
C LEU A 15 -4.74 6.09 -1.36
N ASN A 16 -4.93 7.37 -1.05
CA ASN A 16 -5.57 7.79 0.20
C ASN A 16 -7.06 7.38 0.25
N ASP A 17 -7.78 7.53 -0.84
CA ASP A 17 -9.16 7.05 -0.94
C ASP A 17 -9.26 5.54 -0.71
N LEU A 18 -8.38 4.77 -1.33
CA LEU A 18 -8.31 3.33 -1.14
C LEU A 18 -8.02 2.97 0.31
N LEU A 19 -7.09 3.68 0.96
CA LEU A 19 -6.69 3.45 2.34
C LEU A 19 -7.81 3.76 3.34
N VAL A 20 -8.53 4.87 3.14
CA VAL A 20 -9.59 5.33 4.04
C VAL A 20 -10.85 4.48 3.88
N GLN A 21 -11.17 4.07 2.66
CA GLN A 21 -12.42 3.36 2.35
C GLN A 21 -12.25 1.82 2.34
N ALA A 22 -11.04 1.30 2.57
CA ALA A 22 -10.79 -0.13 2.63
C ALA A 22 -11.59 -0.78 3.78
N ASN A 23 -12.41 -1.78 3.46
CA ASN A 23 -13.26 -2.50 4.43
C ASN A 23 -13.19 -4.03 4.28
N GLY A 24 -12.36 -4.54 3.38
CA GLY A 24 -12.21 -5.97 3.13
C GLY A 24 -11.61 -6.69 4.32
N ALA A 25 -10.50 -6.20 4.84
CA ALA A 25 -9.80 -6.74 5.99
C ALA A 25 -9.06 -5.61 6.70
N ASN A 26 -9.28 -5.44 8.00
CA ASN A 26 -8.53 -4.49 8.81
C ASN A 26 -7.85 -5.27 9.92
N LEU A 27 -6.54 -5.49 9.78
CA LEU A 27 -5.75 -6.28 10.71
C LEU A 27 -4.67 -5.43 11.37
N PHE A 28 -4.21 -5.89 12.53
CA PHE A 28 -3.16 -5.25 13.31
C PHE A 28 -2.01 -6.22 13.53
N TRP A 29 -0.79 -5.70 13.49
CA TRP A 29 0.45 -6.42 13.78
C TRP A 29 1.40 -5.52 14.55
N SER A 30 2.20 -6.07 15.47
CA SER A 30 3.20 -5.31 16.22
C SER A 30 4.62 -5.66 15.77
N ARG A 31 5.45 -4.62 15.58
CA ARG A 31 6.87 -4.80 15.26
C ARG A 31 7.69 -5.28 16.45
N ALA A 32 7.24 -5.00 17.70
CA ALA A 32 7.98 -5.41 18.90
C ALA A 32 7.96 -6.93 19.04
N PRO A 33 9.15 -7.61 19.06
CA PRO A 33 9.21 -9.04 19.20
C PRO A 33 8.60 -9.52 20.52
N GLY A 34 7.72 -10.53 20.43
CA GLY A 34 7.04 -11.08 21.60
C GLY A 34 5.83 -10.27 22.11
N LYS A 35 5.50 -9.14 21.48
CA LYS A 35 4.29 -8.40 21.80
C LYS A 35 3.14 -8.86 20.91
N PHE A 36 2.34 -9.79 21.43
CA PHE A 36 1.17 -10.28 20.72
C PHE A 36 0.03 -9.28 20.81
N VAL A 37 -0.59 -8.99 19.69
CA VAL A 37 -1.74 -8.12 19.58
C VAL A 37 -2.92 -8.88 18.97
N ASN A 38 -4.13 -8.49 19.36
CA ASN A 38 -5.33 -9.03 18.72
C ASN A 38 -5.38 -8.51 17.27
N LYS A 39 -5.39 -9.43 16.30
CA LYS A 39 -5.39 -9.09 14.88
C LYS A 39 -6.55 -8.18 14.45
N LEU A 40 -7.68 -8.19 15.16
CA LEU A 40 -8.87 -7.41 14.80
C LEU A 40 -8.98 -6.08 15.54
N SER A 41 -8.55 -6.03 16.80
CA SER A 41 -8.71 -4.83 17.65
C SER A 41 -7.42 -4.05 17.87
N GLY A 42 -6.26 -4.65 17.58
CA GLY A 42 -4.96 -4.06 17.89
C GLY A 42 -4.61 -4.02 19.37
N ALA A 43 -5.48 -4.51 20.25
CA ALA A 43 -5.22 -4.55 21.67
C ALA A 43 -4.15 -5.58 22.02
N GLU A 44 -3.25 -5.22 22.93
CA GLU A 44 -2.23 -6.14 23.42
C GLU A 44 -2.86 -7.32 24.18
N VAL A 45 -2.41 -8.53 23.85
CA VAL A 45 -2.80 -9.73 24.58
C VAL A 45 -1.87 -9.88 25.78
N ALA A 46 -2.41 -9.63 26.97
CA ALA A 46 -1.64 -9.67 28.22
C ALA A 46 -0.95 -11.03 28.41
N ARG A 47 0.34 -10.99 28.72
CA ARG A 47 1.20 -12.18 28.89
C ARG A 47 0.83 -13.02 30.12
N ASN A 48 0.16 -12.43 31.12
CA ASN A 48 -0.18 -13.05 32.40
C ASN A 48 -1.65 -12.85 32.77
N SER A 49 -2.56 -13.24 31.89
CA SER A 49 -3.96 -13.42 32.32
C SER A 49 -4.06 -14.75 33.07
N SER A 50 -4.53 -14.74 34.30
CA SER A 50 -4.76 -15.95 35.12
C SER A 50 -5.71 -16.96 34.47
N LEU A 51 -6.46 -16.56 33.47
CA LEU A 51 -7.43 -17.38 32.73
C LEU A 51 -6.88 -17.99 31.43
N ARG A 52 -5.81 -17.40 30.85
CA ARG A 52 -5.09 -17.95 29.69
C ARG A 52 -3.64 -17.54 29.76
N PRO A 53 -2.68 -18.48 29.82
CA PRO A 53 -1.28 -18.11 29.60
C PRO A 53 -1.18 -17.47 28.21
N GLY A 54 -0.69 -16.24 28.17
CA GLY A 54 -0.47 -15.54 26.90
C GLY A 54 0.53 -16.31 26.03
N PRO A 55 0.45 -16.14 24.70
CA PRO A 55 1.40 -16.76 23.81
C PRO A 55 2.81 -16.30 24.15
N GLN A 56 3.77 -17.22 24.11
CA GLN A 56 5.18 -16.94 24.33
C GLN A 56 5.95 -17.05 23.01
N PHE A 57 6.82 -16.09 22.77
CA PHE A 57 7.72 -16.11 21.62
C PHE A 57 9.15 -16.36 22.08
N THR A 58 9.78 -17.39 21.51
CA THR A 58 11.17 -17.80 21.78
C THR A 58 11.92 -17.99 20.46
N GLY A 59 11.99 -16.93 19.66
CA GLY A 59 12.64 -16.96 18.35
C GLY A 59 13.53 -15.76 18.14
N THR A 60 14.12 -15.65 16.97
CA THR A 60 14.88 -14.48 16.55
C THR A 60 13.96 -13.35 16.09
N VAL A 61 14.46 -12.13 16.05
CA VAL A 61 13.71 -10.96 15.53
C VAL A 61 13.25 -11.20 14.09
N ARG A 62 14.05 -11.92 13.31
CA ARG A 62 13.72 -12.27 11.93
C ARG A 62 12.49 -13.18 11.86
N ASP A 63 12.43 -14.20 12.72
CA ASP A 63 11.27 -15.11 12.78
C ASP A 63 10.00 -14.33 13.16
N TRP A 64 10.14 -13.30 14.01
CA TRP A 64 9.04 -12.42 14.34
C TRP A 64 8.54 -11.62 13.12
N TYR A 65 9.45 -11.10 12.30
CA TYR A 65 9.08 -10.34 11.11
C TYR A 65 8.39 -11.20 10.04
N GLU A 66 8.66 -12.48 9.98
CA GLU A 66 7.94 -13.42 9.11
C GLU A 66 6.44 -13.51 9.47
N THR A 67 6.05 -13.25 10.71
CA THR A 67 4.63 -13.21 11.13
C THR A 67 3.84 -12.07 10.48
N LEU A 68 4.51 -10.99 10.05
CA LEU A 68 3.89 -9.93 9.26
C LEU A 68 3.39 -10.47 7.93
N ILE A 69 4.17 -11.32 7.26
CA ILE A 69 3.79 -11.94 5.98
C ILE A 69 2.57 -12.84 6.16
N GLU A 70 2.54 -13.62 7.23
CA GLU A 70 1.35 -14.42 7.59
C GLU A 70 0.11 -13.53 7.74
N THR A 71 0.24 -12.40 8.44
CA THR A 71 -0.86 -11.44 8.63
C THR A 71 -1.33 -10.84 7.29
N ILE A 72 -0.41 -10.55 6.37
CA ILE A 72 -0.73 -10.08 5.02
C ILE A 72 -1.49 -11.16 4.22
N ILE A 73 -1.05 -12.41 4.30
CA ILE A 73 -1.72 -13.54 3.65
C ILE A 73 -3.13 -13.75 4.23
N ASP A 74 -3.28 -13.65 5.55
CA ASP A 74 -4.58 -13.73 6.23
C ASP A 74 -5.53 -12.64 5.73
N ALA A 75 -5.06 -11.40 5.61
CA ALA A 75 -5.85 -10.31 5.05
C ALA A 75 -6.31 -10.61 3.62
N GLY A 76 -5.43 -11.14 2.78
CA GLY A 76 -5.76 -11.58 1.43
C GLY A 76 -6.82 -12.70 1.39
N ASN A 77 -6.76 -13.63 2.34
CA ASN A 77 -7.73 -14.72 2.46
C ASN A 77 -9.10 -14.22 2.96
N ILE A 78 -9.12 -13.23 3.86
CA ILE A 78 -10.37 -12.60 4.32
C ILE A 78 -11.05 -11.89 3.14
N ILE A 79 -10.29 -11.14 2.32
CA ILE A 79 -10.81 -10.51 1.11
C ILE A 79 -11.39 -11.56 0.16
N HIS A 80 -10.68 -12.67 -0.06
CA HIS A 80 -11.18 -13.76 -0.91
C HIS A 80 -12.50 -14.34 -0.37
N ARG A 81 -12.59 -14.57 0.94
CA ARG A 81 -13.80 -15.12 1.58
C ARG A 81 -14.99 -14.17 1.48
N LYS A 82 -14.76 -12.84 1.59
CA LYS A 82 -15.82 -11.83 1.46
C LYS A 82 -16.29 -11.64 0.04
N THR A 83 -15.37 -11.66 -0.90
CA THR A 83 -15.66 -11.30 -2.30
C THR A 83 -16.02 -12.48 -3.17
N LEU A 84 -15.53 -13.69 -2.86
CA LEU A 84 -15.68 -14.93 -3.64
C LEU A 84 -15.22 -14.80 -5.11
N ARG A 85 -14.40 -13.78 -5.41
CA ARG A 85 -13.92 -13.47 -6.76
C ARG A 85 -12.44 -13.74 -6.93
N GLY A 86 -11.64 -13.37 -5.96
CA GLY A 86 -10.19 -13.56 -5.96
C GLY A 86 -9.58 -13.10 -4.67
N SER A 87 -8.37 -13.56 -4.40
CA SER A 87 -7.59 -13.08 -3.28
C SER A 87 -6.76 -11.88 -3.68
N ALA A 88 -6.36 -11.08 -2.71
CA ALA A 88 -5.49 -9.93 -2.94
C ALA A 88 -4.25 -10.30 -3.77
N ASN A 89 -3.88 -9.43 -4.70
CA ASN A 89 -2.76 -9.63 -5.63
C ASN A 89 -1.76 -8.48 -5.65
N PHE A 90 -2.03 -7.37 -4.96
CA PHE A 90 -1.08 -6.28 -4.82
C PHE A 90 -1.04 -5.73 -3.41
N ILE A 91 0.09 -5.11 -3.07
CA ILE A 91 0.36 -4.47 -1.78
C ILE A 91 1.00 -3.13 -2.05
N VAL A 92 0.58 -2.09 -1.33
CA VAL A 92 1.24 -0.78 -1.31
C VAL A 92 1.75 -0.51 0.10
N ILE A 93 3.01 -0.14 0.21
CA ILE A 93 3.72 0.04 1.46
C ILE A 93 4.55 1.32 1.47
N GLY A 94 4.77 1.86 2.68
CA GLY A 94 5.76 2.90 2.91
C GLY A 94 7.19 2.36 3.05
N PRO A 95 8.23 3.23 3.05
CA PRO A 95 9.63 2.82 3.12
C PRO A 95 9.98 2.01 4.39
N ASP A 96 9.38 2.37 5.53
CA ASP A 96 9.68 1.72 6.81
C ASP A 96 9.23 0.25 6.86
N VAL A 97 8.05 -0.02 6.29
CA VAL A 97 7.55 -1.41 6.16
C VAL A 97 8.30 -2.15 5.06
N ALA A 98 8.70 -1.46 3.99
CA ALA A 98 9.49 -2.04 2.91
C ALA A 98 10.78 -2.64 3.44
N THR A 99 11.47 -1.97 4.38
CA THR A 99 12.70 -2.49 5.02
C THR A 99 12.46 -3.85 5.68
N ILE A 100 11.32 -4.04 6.34
CA ILE A 100 10.98 -5.31 6.99
C ILE A 100 10.72 -6.41 5.95
N LEU A 101 9.98 -6.09 4.88
CA LEU A 101 9.62 -7.05 3.85
C LEU A 101 10.83 -7.42 2.96
N GLU A 102 11.68 -6.46 2.62
CA GLU A 102 12.90 -6.69 1.83
C GLU A 102 13.90 -7.61 2.56
N ALA A 103 13.92 -7.57 3.89
CA ALA A 103 14.74 -8.48 4.71
C ALA A 103 14.19 -9.91 4.82
N SER A 104 12.96 -10.14 4.37
CA SER A 104 12.34 -11.48 4.44
C SER A 104 12.82 -12.41 3.34
N VAL A 105 12.87 -13.72 3.64
CA VAL A 105 13.20 -14.78 2.66
C VAL A 105 12.13 -14.92 1.57
N MET A 106 10.88 -14.58 1.89
CA MET A 106 9.77 -14.70 0.95
C MET A 106 9.68 -13.55 -0.07
N TYR A 107 10.48 -12.52 0.12
CA TYR A 107 10.53 -11.39 -0.80
C TYR A 107 11.46 -11.69 -1.98
N LYS A 108 10.97 -11.45 -3.19
CA LYS A 108 11.75 -11.56 -4.43
C LYS A 108 11.80 -10.19 -5.10
N PRO A 109 12.99 -9.56 -5.15
CA PRO A 109 13.13 -8.27 -5.84
C PRO A 109 12.84 -8.43 -7.34
N SER A 110 12.29 -7.38 -7.94
CA SER A 110 12.12 -7.30 -9.38
C SER A 110 13.45 -6.87 -10.01
N TYR A 111 14.19 -7.81 -10.59
CA TYR A 111 15.35 -7.47 -11.43
C TYR A 111 14.89 -7.19 -12.85
N SER A 112 15.30 -6.06 -13.41
CA SER A 112 15.30 -5.88 -14.85
C SER A 112 16.42 -6.75 -15.43
N LEU A 113 16.10 -7.65 -16.33
CA LEU A 113 17.05 -8.55 -17.00
C LEU A 113 17.85 -7.85 -18.11
N ASP A 114 17.57 -6.59 -18.37
CA ASP A 114 18.37 -5.78 -19.29
C ASP A 114 19.68 -5.43 -18.61
N GLY A 115 20.72 -6.14 -18.97
CA GLY A 115 22.08 -6.23 -18.41
C GLY A 115 22.89 -4.95 -18.19
N GLU A 116 22.25 -3.83 -18.01
CA GLU A 116 22.83 -2.61 -17.47
C GLU A 116 22.40 -2.50 -16.02
N GLY A 117 23.34 -2.70 -15.10
CA GLY A 117 23.17 -2.49 -13.66
C GLY A 117 22.91 -1.03 -13.31
N GLN A 118 21.89 -0.44 -13.89
CA GLN A 118 21.35 0.82 -13.45
C GLN A 118 20.59 0.55 -12.18
N ALA A 119 21.17 1.02 -11.07
CA ALA A 119 20.37 1.35 -9.91
C ALA A 119 19.12 2.07 -10.43
N SER A 120 17.94 1.47 -10.17
CA SER A 120 16.64 2.00 -10.55
C SER A 120 16.65 3.52 -10.38
N ALA A 121 16.43 4.23 -11.47
CA ALA A 121 16.36 5.70 -11.43
C ALA A 121 15.39 6.06 -10.31
N ILE A 122 15.76 6.98 -9.44
CA ILE A 122 14.95 7.40 -8.30
C ILE A 122 13.58 7.79 -8.84
N SER A 123 12.63 6.87 -8.74
CA SER A 123 11.27 7.08 -9.19
C SER A 123 10.55 7.94 -8.16
N ILE A 124 9.99 9.04 -8.62
CA ILE A 124 9.18 9.91 -7.77
C ILE A 124 7.74 9.37 -7.84
N GLY A 125 7.31 8.64 -6.81
CA GLY A 125 5.97 8.05 -6.74
C GLY A 125 5.97 6.58 -6.35
N ALA A 126 4.83 5.91 -6.57
CA ALA A 126 4.69 4.49 -6.26
C ALA A 126 5.45 3.64 -7.29
N GLU A 127 6.45 2.90 -6.83
CA GLU A 127 7.29 2.05 -7.65
C GLU A 127 7.10 0.56 -7.32
N LYS A 128 7.09 -0.28 -8.36
CA LYS A 128 7.09 -1.72 -8.18
C LYS A 128 8.48 -2.18 -7.78
N ILE A 129 8.63 -2.68 -6.55
CA ILE A 129 9.93 -3.13 -6.03
C ILE A 129 10.14 -4.64 -6.11
N GLY A 130 9.08 -5.43 -6.16
CA GLY A 130 9.22 -6.88 -6.20
C GLY A 130 7.91 -7.63 -6.03
N ASN A 131 8.06 -8.92 -5.71
CA ASN A 131 6.95 -9.81 -5.42
C ASN A 131 7.15 -10.46 -4.06
N LEU A 132 6.07 -10.56 -3.29
CA LEU A 132 6.03 -11.27 -2.02
C LEU A 132 5.32 -12.61 -2.20
N SER A 133 5.98 -13.71 -1.81
CA SER A 133 5.42 -15.07 -1.86
C SER A 133 4.87 -15.49 -3.24
N ASN A 134 5.39 -14.94 -4.35
CA ASN A 134 4.90 -15.12 -5.73
C ASN A 134 3.40 -14.78 -5.94
N ARG A 135 2.74 -14.21 -4.96
CA ARG A 135 1.31 -13.93 -4.96
C ARG A 135 1.01 -12.44 -5.04
N PHE A 136 1.80 -11.63 -4.34
CA PHE A 136 1.56 -10.20 -4.24
C PHE A 136 2.63 -9.41 -4.99
N THR A 137 2.19 -8.50 -5.83
CA THR A 137 3.07 -7.47 -6.39
C THR A 137 3.21 -6.35 -5.37
N VAL A 138 4.44 -6.00 -5.01
CA VAL A 138 4.74 -5.00 -3.98
C VAL A 138 5.09 -3.68 -4.63
N TYR A 139 4.36 -2.64 -4.24
CA TYR A 139 4.60 -1.25 -4.62
C TYR A 139 5.06 -0.46 -3.40
N LYS A 140 6.10 0.33 -3.56
CA LYS A 140 6.67 1.21 -2.54
C LYS A 140 6.36 2.65 -2.91
N ASP A 141 5.71 3.36 -1.99
CA ASP A 141 5.42 4.78 -2.13
C ASP A 141 6.04 5.55 -0.96
N PRO A 142 6.96 6.50 -1.22
CA PRO A 142 7.61 7.27 -0.15
C PRO A 142 6.65 8.15 0.65
N TYR A 143 5.50 8.49 0.11
CA TYR A 143 4.49 9.33 0.76
C TYR A 143 3.41 8.54 1.51
N PHE A 144 3.48 7.21 1.44
CA PHE A 144 2.51 6.35 2.09
C PHE A 144 2.66 6.37 3.62
N PRO A 145 1.57 6.28 4.41
CA PRO A 145 1.65 6.26 5.87
C PRO A 145 2.59 5.18 6.40
N ARG A 146 3.48 5.56 7.33
CA ARG A 146 4.55 4.71 7.87
C ARG A 146 4.07 3.41 8.52
N ASN A 147 2.87 3.43 9.09
CA ASN A 147 2.34 2.35 9.91
C ASN A 147 1.23 1.55 9.22
N LYS A 148 1.00 1.75 7.93
CA LYS A 148 -0.06 1.07 7.22
C LYS A 148 0.44 0.34 5.99
N ILE A 149 -0.22 -0.76 5.69
CA ILE A 149 -0.06 -1.55 4.47
C ILE A 149 -1.43 -1.59 3.81
N LEU A 150 -1.52 -1.18 2.55
CA LEU A 150 -2.72 -1.37 1.75
C LEU A 150 -2.60 -2.68 0.98
N ILE A 151 -3.61 -3.53 1.10
CA ILE A 151 -3.70 -4.81 0.41
C ILE A 151 -4.93 -4.76 -0.47
N GLY A 152 -4.81 -5.18 -1.72
CA GLY A 152 -5.95 -5.13 -2.61
C GLY A 152 -5.97 -6.21 -3.67
N TYR A 153 -7.15 -6.39 -4.23
CA TYR A 153 -7.39 -7.24 -5.38
C TYR A 153 -7.71 -6.39 -6.60
N LYS A 154 -6.98 -6.61 -7.67
CA LYS A 154 -7.24 -6.03 -8.98
C LYS A 154 -7.56 -7.15 -9.96
N GLY A 155 -8.81 -7.25 -10.34
CA GLY A 155 -9.27 -8.21 -11.34
C GLY A 155 -9.06 -7.73 -12.78
N GLY A 156 -9.15 -8.67 -13.71
CA GLY A 156 -9.10 -8.38 -15.15
C GLY A 156 -10.46 -8.11 -15.78
N SER A 157 -11.55 -8.33 -15.04
CA SER A 157 -12.91 -8.17 -15.53
C SER A 157 -13.55 -6.88 -15.00
N TYR A 158 -14.42 -6.28 -15.80
CA TYR A 158 -15.26 -5.16 -15.39
C TYR A 158 -16.07 -5.46 -14.11
N LEU A 159 -16.56 -6.69 -13.94
CA LEU A 159 -17.32 -7.12 -12.76
C LEU A 159 -16.47 -7.24 -11.47
N GLU A 160 -15.16 -7.16 -11.59
CA GLU A 160 -14.19 -7.25 -10.50
C GLU A 160 -13.57 -5.89 -10.15
N THR A 161 -14.23 -4.82 -10.58
CA THR A 161 -13.75 -3.45 -10.35
C THR A 161 -14.10 -3.00 -8.93
N GLY A 162 -13.08 -2.69 -8.14
CA GLY A 162 -13.25 -2.14 -6.79
C GLY A 162 -13.27 -0.62 -6.75
N TYR A 163 -12.47 0.02 -7.57
CA TYR A 163 -12.35 1.48 -7.65
C TYR A 163 -12.34 1.92 -9.10
N VAL A 164 -13.04 2.99 -9.41
CA VAL A 164 -13.11 3.58 -10.75
C VAL A 164 -12.49 4.96 -10.74
N TYR A 165 -11.53 5.16 -11.63
CA TYR A 165 -10.99 6.45 -12.00
C TYR A 165 -11.31 6.70 -13.47
N ALA A 166 -12.05 7.74 -13.75
CA ALA A 166 -12.57 8.06 -15.09
C ALA A 166 -12.19 9.50 -15.47
N PRO A 167 -11.02 9.72 -16.08
CA PRO A 167 -10.65 11.02 -16.61
C PRO A 167 -11.47 11.31 -17.87
N TYR A 168 -12.22 12.41 -17.86
CA TYR A 168 -12.94 12.88 -19.05
C TYR A 168 -12.26 14.09 -19.71
N VAL A 169 -11.38 14.79 -19.00
CA VAL A 169 -10.44 15.75 -19.55
C VAL A 169 -9.03 15.29 -19.16
N PRO A 170 -8.17 14.91 -20.11
CA PRO A 170 -6.80 14.52 -19.80
C PRO A 170 -6.01 15.70 -19.22
N LEU A 171 -4.83 15.44 -18.73
CA LEU A 171 -3.93 16.48 -18.23
C LEU A 171 -3.50 17.37 -19.42
N ILE A 172 -4.01 18.59 -19.44
CA ILE A 172 -3.73 19.57 -20.49
C ILE A 172 -2.94 20.73 -19.92
N VAL A 173 -1.85 21.09 -20.61
CA VAL A 173 -1.06 22.29 -20.30
C VAL A 173 -1.51 23.39 -21.23
N THR A 174 -1.93 24.53 -20.67
CA THR A 174 -2.33 25.69 -21.47
C THR A 174 -1.11 26.36 -22.15
N PRO A 175 -1.28 26.98 -23.32
CA PRO A 175 -0.23 27.82 -23.89
C PRO A 175 0.10 28.97 -22.92
N THR A 176 1.27 29.58 -23.11
CA THR A 176 1.65 30.76 -22.32
C THR A 176 0.71 31.91 -22.66
N ILE A 177 0.00 32.43 -21.67
CA ILE A 177 -0.90 33.57 -21.77
C ILE A 177 -0.24 34.74 -21.03
N PHE A 178 -0.20 35.92 -21.62
CA PHE A 178 0.24 37.12 -20.94
C PHE A 178 -0.96 37.77 -20.25
N ALA A 179 -0.84 38.03 -18.97
CA ALA A 179 -1.87 38.72 -18.22
C ALA A 179 -1.97 40.19 -18.72
N PRO A 180 -3.17 40.70 -19.05
CA PRO A 180 -3.33 42.05 -19.58
C PRO A 180 -3.02 43.15 -18.57
N GLU A 181 -3.01 42.83 -17.27
CA GLU A 181 -2.80 43.78 -16.18
C GLU A 181 -1.33 44.09 -15.93
N ASP A 182 -0.47 43.08 -15.99
CA ASP A 182 0.95 43.17 -15.58
C ASP A 182 1.93 42.56 -16.59
N PHE A 183 1.43 42.09 -17.75
CA PHE A 183 2.20 41.42 -18.80
C PHE A 183 3.01 40.21 -18.32
N THR A 184 2.68 39.63 -17.16
CA THR A 184 3.35 38.43 -16.65
C THR A 184 2.94 37.20 -17.44
N PRO A 185 3.91 36.33 -17.84
CA PRO A 185 3.59 35.10 -18.51
C PRO A 185 3.00 34.09 -17.52
N ARG A 186 1.81 33.57 -17.84
CA ARG A 186 1.09 32.57 -17.03
C ARG A 186 0.88 31.29 -17.82
N LYS A 187 1.13 30.14 -17.19
CA LYS A 187 0.77 28.82 -17.71
C LYS A 187 -0.10 28.10 -16.70
N GLY A 188 -1.15 27.45 -17.18
CA GLY A 188 -2.02 26.61 -16.35
C GLY A 188 -1.93 25.16 -16.75
N VAL A 189 -2.15 24.28 -15.78
CA VAL A 189 -2.34 22.86 -16.01
C VAL A 189 -3.74 22.50 -15.50
N MET A 190 -4.50 21.76 -16.31
CA MET A 190 -5.89 21.43 -16.01
C MET A 190 -6.12 19.95 -16.31
N THR A 191 -6.84 19.30 -15.40
CA THR A 191 -7.43 17.99 -15.63
C THR A 191 -8.81 17.94 -15.00
N ARG A 192 -9.68 17.07 -15.49
CA ARG A 192 -10.97 16.78 -14.87
C ARG A 192 -11.25 15.30 -14.92
N TYR A 193 -11.58 14.73 -13.78
CA TYR A 193 -11.84 13.30 -13.64
C TYR A 193 -12.96 13.03 -12.63
N GLY A 194 -13.64 11.92 -12.83
CA GLY A 194 -14.52 11.34 -11.84
C GLY A 194 -13.81 10.19 -11.11
N LYS A 195 -14.05 10.05 -9.82
CA LYS A 195 -13.53 8.92 -9.04
C LYS A 195 -14.60 8.39 -8.10
N LYS A 196 -14.62 7.08 -7.92
CA LYS A 196 -15.56 6.44 -6.99
C LYS A 196 -15.08 5.07 -6.54
N MET A 197 -15.20 4.81 -5.24
CA MET A 197 -15.13 3.46 -4.70
C MET A 197 -16.45 2.74 -5.03
N VAL A 198 -16.36 1.67 -5.79
CA VAL A 198 -17.52 0.83 -6.16
C VAL A 198 -17.70 -0.26 -5.13
N ARG A 199 -16.59 -0.92 -4.74
CA ARG A 199 -16.62 -2.04 -3.83
C ARG A 199 -15.40 -2.04 -2.91
N SER A 200 -15.61 -1.60 -1.69
CA SER A 200 -14.56 -1.45 -0.67
C SER A 200 -14.03 -2.79 -0.14
N ASP A 201 -14.79 -3.89 -0.33
CA ASP A 201 -14.40 -5.23 0.15
C ASP A 201 -13.18 -5.81 -0.59
N PHE A 202 -12.82 -5.27 -1.75
CA PHE A 202 -11.62 -5.68 -2.48
C PHE A 202 -10.32 -5.14 -1.88
N TYR A 203 -10.42 -4.20 -0.94
CA TYR A 203 -9.28 -3.54 -0.32
C TYR A 203 -9.28 -3.75 1.19
N GLY A 204 -8.11 -3.98 1.74
CA GLY A 204 -7.90 -4.14 3.18
C GLY A 204 -6.65 -3.40 3.64
N THR A 205 -6.54 -3.22 4.94
CA THR A 205 -5.39 -2.58 5.56
C THR A 205 -4.78 -3.47 6.64
N VAL A 206 -3.46 -3.46 6.74
CA VAL A 206 -2.75 -3.97 7.91
C VAL A 206 -2.07 -2.79 8.58
N THR A 207 -2.37 -2.58 9.86
CA THR A 207 -1.76 -1.53 10.67
C THR A 207 -0.62 -2.12 11.48
N CYS A 208 0.59 -1.60 11.25
CA CYS A 208 1.79 -1.97 11.98
C CYS A 208 1.92 -1.07 13.20
N LEU A 209 1.89 -1.66 14.39
CA LEU A 209 2.12 -0.97 15.66
C LEU A 209 3.60 -0.99 16.02
N ASP A 210 3.99 -0.10 16.93
CA ASP A 210 5.34 -0.05 17.51
C ASP A 210 6.48 0.12 16.46
N MET A 211 6.23 0.86 15.39
CA MET A 211 7.20 1.07 14.31
C MET A 211 8.47 1.82 14.74
N ASN A 212 8.43 2.52 15.88
CA ASN A 212 9.57 3.26 16.42
C ASN A 212 10.48 2.43 17.34
N ILE A 213 10.16 1.15 17.56
CA ILE A 213 10.98 0.22 18.36
C ILE A 213 11.93 -0.50 17.41
N ILE A 214 13.25 -0.35 17.64
CA ILE A 214 14.43 -0.81 16.88
C ILE A 214 14.77 0.10 15.73
#